data_d370e92418dcbced5f7deed029579226
#
_entry.id   d370e92418dcbced5f7deed029579226
#
_cell.length_a   1.000
_cell.length_b   1.000
_cell.length_c   1.000
_cell.angle_alpha   90.00
_cell.angle_beta   90.00
_cell.angle_gamma   90.00
#
_symmetry.space_group_name_H-M   'P 1'
#
loop_
_entity.id
_entity.type
_entity.pdbx_description
1 polymer ?
#
loop_
_entity_poly.entity_id
_entity_poly.type
_entity_poly.pdbx_seq_one_letter_code
_entity_poly.pdbx_strand_id
1 'polypeptide(L)'
;MDHFFYFKEAAQQQAFAKEAEAKGFKVRFNDDEFVEDRKAEGKEYPYMVEATREDSPLAIDDIVWDLLELASPFEGNYDGWGCVNVQ
;
A
#
# COMPACT_ATOMS: atom_id res chain seq x y z
N MET A 1 -5.75 -10.21 3.99
CA MET A 1 -4.39 -10.02 3.47
C MET A 1 -4.02 -8.55 3.47
N ASP A 2 -2.81 -8.26 3.86
CA ASP A 2 -2.30 -6.90 3.92
C ASP A 2 -1.32 -6.67 2.78
N HIS A 3 -1.51 -5.57 2.06
CA HIS A 3 -0.64 -5.20 0.95
C HIS A 3 0.00 -3.87 1.26
N PHE A 4 1.29 -3.75 1.01
CA PHE A 4 2.05 -2.55 1.37
C PHE A 4 2.55 -1.86 0.11
N PHE A 5 2.23 -0.57 0.01
CA PHE A 5 2.68 0.28 -1.09
C PHE A 5 3.38 1.49 -0.53
N TYR A 6 4.36 1.99 -1.25
CA TYR A 6 5.11 3.18 -0.88
C TYR A 6 5.06 4.18 -2.02
N PHE A 7 4.98 5.45 -1.66
CA PHE A 7 4.85 6.55 -2.62
C PHE A 7 5.85 7.64 -2.30
N LYS A 8 6.20 8.42 -3.33
CA LYS A 8 7.12 9.55 -3.17
C LYS A 8 6.45 10.75 -2.55
N GLU A 9 5.17 10.96 -2.81
CA GLU A 9 4.45 12.13 -2.38
C GLU A 9 3.15 11.77 -1.69
N ALA A 10 2.75 12.62 -0.73
CA ALA A 10 1.52 12.41 0.03
C ALA A 10 0.28 12.42 -0.87
N ALA A 11 0.28 13.26 -1.90
CA ALA A 11 -0.85 13.32 -2.83
C ALA A 11 -1.06 12.00 -3.55
N GLN A 12 0.01 11.33 -3.94
CA GLN A 12 -0.05 10.02 -4.58
C GLN A 12 -0.58 8.97 -3.61
N GLN A 13 -0.09 9.01 -2.38
CA GLN A 13 -0.54 8.11 -1.31
C GLN A 13 -2.05 8.22 -1.11
N GLN A 14 -2.55 9.43 -1.00
CA GLN A 14 -3.97 9.66 -0.75
C GLN A 14 -4.85 9.27 -1.95
N ALA A 15 -4.38 9.57 -3.15
CA ALA A 15 -5.11 9.23 -4.37
C ALA A 15 -5.23 7.71 -4.52
N PHE A 16 -4.14 6.99 -4.30
CA PHE A 16 -4.16 5.53 -4.34
C PHE A 16 -5.10 4.97 -3.26
N ALA A 17 -5.05 5.53 -2.05
CA ALA A 17 -5.87 5.07 -0.95
C ALA A 17 -7.37 5.16 -1.28
N LYS A 18 -7.79 6.25 -1.92
CA LYS A 18 -9.18 6.40 -2.36
C LYS A 18 -9.59 5.32 -3.34
N GLU A 19 -8.72 5.01 -4.29
CA GLU A 19 -8.99 3.97 -5.27
C GLU A 19 -9.07 2.59 -4.62
N ALA A 20 -8.18 2.32 -3.67
CA ALA A 20 -8.19 1.07 -2.94
C ALA A 20 -9.46 0.91 -2.10
N GLU A 21 -9.91 1.98 -1.45
CA GLU A 21 -11.16 1.95 -0.68
C GLU A 21 -12.35 1.65 -1.58
N ALA A 22 -12.34 2.20 -2.79
CA ALA A 22 -13.41 1.94 -3.77
C ALA A 22 -13.46 0.47 -4.19
N LYS A 23 -12.35 -0.25 -4.04
CA LYS A 23 -12.26 -1.69 -4.32
C LYS A 23 -12.53 -2.55 -3.10
N GLY A 24 -12.91 -1.95 -1.98
CA GLY A 24 -13.26 -2.68 -0.77
C GLY A 24 -12.10 -2.92 0.19
N PHE A 25 -10.96 -2.30 -0.04
CA PHE A 25 -9.84 -2.41 0.89
C PHE A 25 -9.98 -1.41 2.02
N LYS A 26 -9.54 -1.83 3.21
CA LYS A 26 -9.33 -0.90 4.31
C LYS A 26 -7.92 -0.37 4.17
N VAL A 27 -7.76 0.94 4.25
CA VAL A 27 -6.44 1.55 4.07
C VAL A 27 -5.96 2.21 5.35
N ARG A 28 -4.66 2.13 5.58
CA ARG A 28 -3.99 2.77 6.69
C ARG A 28 -2.74 3.46 6.17
N PHE A 29 -2.39 4.55 6.82
CA PHE A 29 -1.19 5.31 6.48
C PHE A 29 -0.18 5.21 7.61
N ASN A 30 1.10 5.38 7.26
CA ASN A 30 2.12 5.59 8.28
C ASN A 30 1.90 6.97 8.90
N ASP A 31 2.33 7.15 10.15
CA ASP A 31 2.19 8.44 10.81
C ASP A 31 3.28 9.41 10.34
N ASP A 32 3.12 10.68 10.69
CA ASP A 32 4.05 11.74 10.26
C ASP A 32 5.46 11.51 10.78
N GLU A 33 5.58 11.01 11.99
CA GLU A 33 6.87 10.73 12.60
C GLU A 33 7.62 9.66 11.80
N PHE A 34 6.91 8.61 11.39
CA PHE A 34 7.48 7.54 10.58
C PHE A 34 7.92 8.07 9.21
N VAL A 35 7.10 8.94 8.60
CA VAL A 35 7.44 9.57 7.32
C VAL A 35 8.72 10.39 7.45
N GLU A 36 8.82 11.19 8.50
CA GLU A 36 10.00 12.02 8.71
C GLU A 36 11.26 11.17 8.94
N ASP A 37 11.13 10.07 9.68
CA ASP A 37 12.25 9.15 9.91
C ASP A 37 12.73 8.56 8.58
N ARG A 38 11.80 8.15 7.73
CA ARG A 38 12.17 7.61 6.42
C ARG A 38 12.86 8.64 5.53
N LYS A 39 12.37 9.88 5.56
CA LYS A 39 13.01 10.98 4.82
C LYS A 39 14.43 11.25 5.32
N ALA A 40 14.60 11.21 6.64
CA ALA A 40 15.91 11.41 7.26
C ALA A 40 16.89 10.32 6.88
N GLU A 41 16.41 9.10 6.63
CA GLU A 41 17.23 7.97 6.18
C GLU A 41 17.51 8.01 4.69
N GLY A 42 16.98 8.98 3.97
CA GLY A 42 17.16 9.10 2.53
C GLY A 42 16.29 8.16 1.70
N LYS A 43 15.19 7.69 2.26
CA LYS A 43 14.27 6.81 1.53
C LYS A 43 13.55 7.58 0.44
N GLU A 44 13.49 7.01 -0.75
CA GLU A 44 12.86 7.62 -1.92
C GLU A 44 11.34 7.61 -1.82
N TYR A 45 10.78 6.63 -1.12
CA TYR A 45 9.34 6.41 -1.00
C TYR A 45 8.95 6.41 0.48
N PRO A 46 8.81 7.59 1.08
CA PRO A 46 8.55 7.66 2.52
C PRO A 46 7.09 7.45 2.92
N TYR A 47 6.16 7.57 1.98
CA TYR A 47 4.72 7.50 2.27
C TYR A 47 4.19 6.10 2.04
N MET A 48 3.63 5.48 3.07
CA MET A 48 3.13 4.11 3.02
C MET A 48 1.61 4.06 3.00
N VAL A 49 1.07 3.11 2.24
CA VAL A 49 -0.33 2.71 2.35
C VAL A 49 -0.37 1.21 2.63
N GLU A 50 -1.07 0.84 3.67
CA GLU A 50 -1.40 -0.55 3.93
C GLU A 50 -2.85 -0.78 3.50
N ALA A 51 -3.05 -1.62 2.51
CA ALA A 51 -4.38 -1.95 2.00
C ALA A 51 -4.72 -3.38 2.43
N THR A 52 -5.82 -3.53 3.16
CA THR A 52 -6.21 -4.81 3.75
C THR A 52 -7.59 -5.21 3.27
N ARG A 53 -7.72 -6.47 2.84
CA ARG A 53 -9.00 -7.05 2.47
C ARG A 53 -8.93 -8.55 2.71
N GLU A 54 -10.07 -9.15 3.10
CA GLU A 54 -10.16 -10.60 3.21
C GLU A 54 -10.27 -11.20 1.82
N ASP A 55 -9.28 -11.98 1.43
CA ASP A 55 -9.24 -12.66 0.14
C ASP A 55 -8.63 -14.03 0.33
N SER A 56 -8.97 -14.93 -0.58
CA SER A 56 -8.37 -16.27 -0.59
C SER A 56 -6.91 -16.18 -1.03
N PRO A 57 -5.99 -16.86 -0.35
CA PRO A 57 -4.59 -16.93 -0.81
C PRO A 57 -4.46 -17.50 -2.21
N LEU A 58 -5.44 -18.27 -2.68
CA LEU A 58 -5.43 -18.83 -4.03
C LEU A 58 -5.64 -17.78 -5.11
N ALA A 59 -6.19 -16.63 -4.73
CA ALA A 59 -6.44 -15.53 -5.67
C ALA A 59 -5.36 -14.44 -5.60
N ILE A 60 -4.28 -14.68 -4.86
CA ILE A 60 -3.29 -13.64 -4.58
C ILE A 60 -2.67 -13.05 -5.85
N ASP A 61 -2.42 -13.87 -6.85
CA ASP A 61 -1.80 -13.39 -8.09
C ASP A 61 -2.70 -12.36 -8.79
N ASP A 62 -4.00 -12.63 -8.86
CA ASP A 62 -4.97 -11.72 -9.47
C ASP A 62 -5.10 -10.44 -8.66
N ILE A 63 -5.11 -10.57 -7.34
CA ILE A 63 -5.24 -9.43 -6.43
C ILE A 63 -4.02 -8.52 -6.55
N VAL A 64 -2.83 -9.09 -6.53
CA VAL A 64 -1.58 -8.33 -6.68
C VAL A 64 -1.56 -7.61 -8.02
N TRP A 65 -1.97 -8.30 -9.07
CA TRP A 65 -2.01 -7.71 -10.41
C TRP A 65 -2.95 -6.51 -10.47
N ASP A 66 -4.15 -6.65 -9.90
CA ASP A 66 -5.12 -5.55 -9.82
C ASP A 66 -4.56 -4.37 -9.05
N LEU A 67 -3.90 -4.64 -7.93
CA LEU A 67 -3.31 -3.58 -7.10
C LEU A 67 -2.16 -2.88 -7.81
N LEU A 68 -1.34 -3.62 -8.54
CA LEU A 68 -0.26 -3.02 -9.32
C LEU A 68 -0.81 -2.10 -10.40
N GLU A 69 -1.87 -2.51 -11.08
CA GLU A 69 -2.53 -1.66 -12.07
C GLU A 69 -3.12 -0.41 -11.41
N LEU A 70 -3.70 -0.57 -10.22
CA LEU A 70 -4.30 0.53 -9.48
C LEU A 70 -3.25 1.55 -9.05
N ALA A 71 -2.08 1.07 -8.64
CA ALA A 71 -0.99 1.93 -8.16
C ALA A 71 -0.18 2.57 -9.29
N SER A 72 -0.21 2.00 -10.48
CA SER A 72 0.59 2.45 -11.61
C SER A 72 0.43 3.95 -11.93
N PRO A 73 -0.80 4.50 -12.00
CA PRO A 73 -0.97 5.93 -12.29
C PRO A 73 -0.36 6.85 -11.23
N PHE A 74 -0.13 6.32 -10.04
CA PHE A 74 0.38 7.09 -8.91
C PHE A 74 1.85 6.79 -8.62
N GLU A 75 2.47 6.00 -9.46
CA GLU A 75 3.87 5.60 -9.33
C GLU A 75 4.18 4.92 -7.99
N GLY A 76 3.21 4.14 -7.50
CA GLY A 76 3.36 3.40 -6.26
C GLY A 76 4.34 2.25 -6.39
N ASN A 77 5.11 2.03 -5.34
CA ASN A 77 6.06 0.93 -5.25
C ASN A 77 5.47 -0.16 -4.35
N TYR A 78 5.14 -1.30 -4.93
CA TYR A 78 4.58 -2.41 -4.18
C TYR A 78 5.69 -3.15 -3.44
N ASP A 79 5.57 -3.18 -2.10
CA ASP A 79 6.60 -3.76 -1.25
C ASP A 79 6.31 -5.22 -0.86
N GLY A 80 5.11 -5.70 -1.14
CA GLY A 80 4.77 -7.08 -0.83
C GLY A 80 3.43 -7.21 -0.13
N TRP A 81 3.10 -8.45 0.23
CA TRP A 81 1.86 -8.75 0.92
C TRP A 81 2.13 -9.71 2.06
N GLY A 82 1.21 -9.72 3.01
CA GLY A 82 1.28 -10.64 4.12
C GLY A 82 -0.11 -11.05 4.56
N CYS A 83 -0.21 -12.22 5.15
CA CYS A 83 -1.41 -12.64 5.86
C CYS A 83 -1.22 -12.35 7.32
N VAL A 84 -2.30 -11.98 7.99
CA VAL A 84 -2.26 -11.97 9.45
C VAL A 84 -2.03 -13.41 9.85
N ASN A 85 -0.83 -13.69 10.23
CA ASN A 85 -0.45 -15.03 10.57
C ASN A 85 -0.58 -15.23 12.07
N VAL A 86 -1.57 -15.97 12.43
CA VAL A 86 -1.80 -16.30 13.82
C VAL A 86 -0.96 -17.51 14.13
N GLN A 87 0.14 -17.27 14.74
CA GLN A 87 1.03 -18.35 15.16
C GLN A 87 0.57 -18.96 16.45
#